data_f72e648271eea04b847ff2ee9168c8c8
#
_entry.id   f72e648271eea04b847ff2ee9168c8c8
#
_cell.length_a   1.000
_cell.length_b   1.000
_cell.length_c   1.000
_cell.angle_alpha   90.00
_cell.angle_beta   90.00
_cell.angle_gamma   90.00
#
_symmetry.space_group_name_H-M   'P 1'
#
loop_
_entity.id
_entity.type
_entity.pdbx_description
1 polymer ?
#
loop_
_entity_poly.entity_id
_entity_poly.type
_entity_poly.pdbx_seq_one_letter_code
_entity_poly.pdbx_strand_id
1 'polypeptide(L)'
;FNPDGLVDHKVKYHKSLTFGEWSFDAKVSFISFEIMGLQFLNKVVIITGASSGIGEALAYEFASLGAKLVLAARNRDTLELVAKKARQLGSPEAIIVQTDVTDEISCRKLIDEAVKAFQQIDILINNAGISMRAIFEEVDLSVLKKLMDVNFWGTVYCTKYALPWLLKSEGSLVGVISVAGHIGLPGRTGYSASKFAERGFLDTIRVETLKQNLHVLVVAPGFTASNIRFSALTADGKVQGVTPRDEKGIMSAETVAKKIVKGIERRSRSMVLTFIEGKFTVFLSKWWPSLLDRLSFSHMAKEPDSPLKMKK
;
A
#
# COMPACT_ATOMS: atom_id res chain seq x y z
N PHE A 1 -32.21 43.03 -24.01
CA PHE A 1 -31.20 42.15 -24.63
C PHE A 1 -29.81 42.54 -24.05
N ASN A 2 -29.32 41.77 -23.14
CA ASN A 2 -27.99 41.93 -22.59
C ASN A 2 -27.24 40.57 -22.70
N PRO A 3 -26.23 40.42 -23.51
CA PRO A 3 -25.50 39.18 -23.71
C PRO A 3 -24.18 39.18 -22.93
N ASP A 4 -24.24 39.04 -21.59
CA ASP A 4 -23.05 38.82 -20.78
C ASP A 4 -23.40 37.98 -19.55
N GLY A 5 -23.57 36.68 -19.75
CA GLY A 5 -23.80 35.67 -18.70
C GLY A 5 -22.74 34.59 -18.67
N LEU A 6 -21.46 34.98 -18.73
CA LEU A 6 -20.35 34.06 -18.46
C LEU A 6 -19.98 34.13 -16.98
N VAL A 7 -20.43 33.13 -16.24
CA VAL A 7 -20.01 32.93 -14.83
C VAL A 7 -18.58 32.40 -14.85
N ASP A 8 -17.64 33.30 -14.58
CA ASP A 8 -16.21 33.05 -14.46
C ASP A 8 -15.94 32.31 -13.14
N HIS A 9 -15.84 30.98 -13.17
CA HIS A 9 -15.33 30.17 -12.05
C HIS A 9 -13.80 30.31 -11.95
N LYS A 10 -13.34 31.52 -11.60
CA LYS A 10 -11.97 31.71 -11.13
C LYS A 10 -11.84 31.07 -9.75
N VAL A 11 -11.25 29.86 -9.73
CA VAL A 11 -10.61 29.32 -8.53
C VAL A 11 -9.58 30.36 -8.06
N LYS A 12 -9.86 31.01 -6.94
CA LYS A 12 -8.95 31.97 -6.30
C LYS A 12 -7.68 31.25 -5.81
N TYR A 13 -6.66 31.19 -6.65
CA TYR A 13 -5.30 30.99 -6.18
C TYR A 13 -4.84 32.32 -5.56
N HIS A 14 -5.03 32.48 -4.27
CA HIS A 14 -4.45 33.58 -3.50
C HIS A 14 -3.05 33.17 -3.05
N LYS A 15 -2.06 33.68 -3.72
CA LYS A 15 -0.84 34.38 -3.31
C LYS A 15 0.18 34.28 -4.43
N SER A 16 0.46 35.37 -5.10
CA SER A 16 1.68 35.58 -5.84
C SER A 16 2.86 35.50 -4.86
N LEU A 17 3.44 34.31 -4.72
CA LEU A 17 4.70 34.12 -4.01
C LEU A 17 5.81 34.63 -4.95
N THR A 18 6.38 35.79 -4.62
CA THR A 18 7.56 36.31 -5.30
C THR A 18 8.75 35.41 -5.03
N PHE A 19 9.30 34.80 -6.08
CA PHE A 19 10.43 33.87 -6.05
C PHE A 19 11.77 34.48 -5.56
N GLY A 20 11.77 35.72 -5.01
CA GLY A 20 12.98 36.47 -4.70
C GLY A 20 13.85 35.89 -3.58
N GLU A 21 13.26 35.21 -2.59
CA GLU A 21 13.95 34.86 -1.34
C GLU A 21 14.21 33.35 -1.11
N TRP A 22 13.91 32.50 -2.06
CA TRP A 22 14.08 31.05 -1.91
C TRP A 22 15.45 30.60 -2.41
N SER A 23 16.11 29.69 -1.64
CA SER A 23 17.32 29.02 -2.10
C SER A 23 17.05 28.21 -3.38
N PHE A 24 18.06 27.98 -4.19
CA PHE A 24 17.95 27.19 -5.43
C PHE A 24 17.31 25.83 -5.16
N ASP A 25 17.71 25.15 -4.06
CA ASP A 25 17.17 23.84 -3.67
C ASP A 25 15.69 23.91 -3.27
N ALA A 26 15.26 25.00 -2.63
CA ALA A 26 13.85 25.21 -2.29
C ALA A 26 12.99 25.46 -3.55
N LYS A 27 13.51 26.22 -4.52
CA LYS A 27 12.84 26.45 -5.81
C LYS A 27 12.72 25.16 -6.62
N VAL A 28 13.78 24.36 -6.70
CA VAL A 28 13.79 23.06 -7.40
C VAL A 28 12.83 22.08 -6.69
N SER A 29 12.80 22.07 -5.37
CA SER A 29 11.89 21.23 -4.59
C SER A 29 10.42 21.65 -4.79
N PHE A 30 10.12 22.93 -4.84
CA PHE A 30 8.78 23.47 -5.07
C PHE A 30 8.28 23.18 -6.48
N ILE A 31 9.12 23.44 -7.51
CA ILE A 31 8.80 23.14 -8.91
C ILE A 31 8.60 21.63 -9.10
N SER A 32 9.44 20.80 -8.47
CA SER A 32 9.27 19.34 -8.51
C SER A 32 7.96 18.89 -7.86
N PHE A 33 7.54 19.54 -6.78
CA PHE A 33 6.27 19.24 -6.10
C PHE A 33 5.06 19.67 -6.94
N GLU A 34 5.11 20.83 -7.60
CA GLU A 34 4.04 21.27 -8.52
C GLU A 34 3.92 20.36 -9.73
N ILE A 35 5.04 19.97 -10.36
CA ILE A 35 5.04 19.05 -11.51
C ILE A 35 4.49 17.66 -11.06
N MET A 36 4.88 17.17 -9.90
CA MET A 36 4.39 15.91 -9.32
C MET A 36 2.87 15.98 -9.04
N GLY A 37 2.39 17.12 -8.54
CA GLY A 37 0.95 17.35 -8.31
C GLY A 37 0.14 17.26 -9.61
N LEU A 38 0.64 17.82 -10.70
CA LEU A 38 -0.04 17.79 -12.01
C LEU A 38 -0.21 16.37 -12.56
N GLN A 39 0.73 15.45 -12.28
CA GLN A 39 0.65 14.06 -12.75
C GLN A 39 -0.50 13.27 -12.12
N PHE A 40 -0.86 13.56 -10.86
CA PHE A 40 -1.91 12.86 -10.14
C PHE A 40 -3.24 13.62 -10.08
N LEU A 41 -3.26 14.85 -10.56
CA LEU A 41 -4.46 15.68 -10.59
C LEU A 41 -5.59 14.97 -11.34
N ASN A 42 -6.74 14.81 -10.69
CA ASN A 42 -7.93 14.11 -11.18
C ASN A 42 -7.73 12.62 -11.54
N LYS A 43 -6.56 12.02 -11.25
CA LYS A 43 -6.37 10.58 -11.40
C LYS A 43 -7.21 9.80 -10.42
N VAL A 44 -7.82 8.72 -10.86
CA VAL A 44 -8.65 7.84 -10.04
C VAL A 44 -7.79 6.76 -9.39
N VAL A 45 -7.71 6.80 -8.06
CA VAL A 45 -6.87 5.90 -7.25
C VAL A 45 -7.75 5.06 -6.33
N ILE A 46 -7.70 3.74 -6.52
CA ILE A 46 -8.34 2.77 -5.62
C ILE A 46 -7.31 2.29 -4.60
N ILE A 47 -7.66 2.32 -3.30
CA ILE A 47 -6.78 1.88 -2.22
C ILE A 47 -7.53 0.86 -1.36
N THR A 48 -7.06 -0.39 -1.33
CA THR A 48 -7.57 -1.40 -0.40
C THR A 48 -6.87 -1.31 0.95
N GLY A 49 -7.59 -1.62 2.04
CA GLY A 49 -7.08 -1.43 3.40
C GLY A 49 -6.86 0.05 3.76
N ALA A 50 -7.69 0.95 3.21
CA ALA A 50 -7.54 2.40 3.35
C ALA A 50 -7.93 2.95 4.73
N SER A 51 -8.44 2.14 5.65
CA SER A 51 -8.96 2.59 6.95
C SER A 51 -7.88 2.88 8.00
N SER A 52 -6.62 2.52 7.76
CA SER A 52 -5.53 2.73 8.73
C SER A 52 -4.14 2.58 8.10
N GLY A 53 -3.10 3.03 8.81
CA GLY A 53 -1.70 2.78 8.51
C GLY A 53 -1.28 3.25 7.12
N ILE A 54 -0.60 2.39 6.34
CA ILE A 54 -0.09 2.75 5.02
C ILE A 54 -1.22 3.14 4.06
N GLY A 55 -2.37 2.45 4.09
CA GLY A 55 -3.50 2.74 3.21
C GLY A 55 -4.13 4.10 3.49
N GLU A 56 -4.30 4.47 4.75
CA GLU A 56 -4.76 5.79 5.18
C GLU A 56 -3.75 6.88 4.78
N ALA A 57 -2.46 6.66 5.04
CA ALA A 57 -1.42 7.60 4.66
C ALA A 57 -1.34 7.82 3.13
N LEU A 58 -1.54 6.76 2.35
CA LEU A 58 -1.65 6.85 0.88
C LEU A 58 -2.86 7.68 0.45
N ALA A 59 -4.02 7.49 1.11
CA ALA A 59 -5.20 8.29 0.82
C ALA A 59 -4.93 9.79 1.01
N TYR A 60 -4.24 10.16 2.09
CA TYR A 60 -3.88 11.57 2.36
C TYR A 60 -2.83 12.12 1.40
N GLU A 61 -1.82 11.32 1.06
CA GLU A 61 -0.78 11.74 0.12
C GLU A 61 -1.37 11.97 -1.28
N PHE A 62 -2.18 11.05 -1.82
CA PHE A 62 -2.85 11.24 -3.10
C PHE A 62 -3.88 12.37 -3.08
N ALA A 63 -4.57 12.56 -1.96
CA ALA A 63 -5.49 13.67 -1.78
C ALA A 63 -4.78 15.03 -1.93
N SER A 64 -3.60 15.18 -1.31
CA SER A 64 -2.80 16.41 -1.41
C SER A 64 -2.29 16.70 -2.82
N LEU A 65 -2.27 15.70 -3.70
CA LEU A 65 -1.91 15.78 -5.11
C LEU A 65 -3.13 15.91 -6.04
N GLY A 66 -4.33 16.13 -5.48
CA GLY A 66 -5.56 16.37 -6.24
C GLY A 66 -6.14 15.11 -6.92
N ALA A 67 -5.80 13.91 -6.45
CA ALA A 67 -6.38 12.67 -6.96
C ALA A 67 -7.81 12.46 -6.48
N LYS A 68 -8.64 11.81 -7.30
CA LYS A 68 -9.94 11.23 -6.92
C LYS A 68 -9.73 9.88 -6.27
N LEU A 69 -10.40 9.62 -5.16
CA LEU A 69 -10.13 8.45 -4.33
C LEU A 69 -11.32 7.50 -4.24
N VAL A 70 -11.02 6.20 -4.31
CA VAL A 70 -11.93 5.11 -3.95
C VAL A 70 -11.29 4.36 -2.79
N LEU A 71 -11.83 4.54 -1.59
CA LEU A 71 -11.29 4.00 -0.35
C LEU A 71 -12.03 2.74 0.06
N ALA A 72 -11.31 1.63 0.17
CA ALA A 72 -11.89 0.32 0.42
C ALA A 72 -11.34 -0.31 1.71
N ALA A 73 -12.23 -0.72 2.62
CA ALA A 73 -11.96 -1.52 3.81
C ALA A 73 -13.28 -2.07 4.39
N ARG A 74 -13.18 -2.92 5.41
CA ARG A 74 -14.34 -3.51 6.08
C ARG A 74 -15.08 -2.55 7.00
N ASN A 75 -14.37 -1.64 7.66
CA ASN A 75 -14.96 -0.69 8.60
C ASN A 75 -15.38 0.59 7.87
N ARG A 76 -16.69 0.77 7.70
CA ARG A 76 -17.28 1.91 7.01
C ARG A 76 -17.03 3.23 7.75
N ASP A 77 -17.20 3.24 9.07
CA ASP A 77 -17.10 4.48 9.86
C ASP A 77 -15.70 5.07 9.79
N THR A 78 -14.68 4.21 9.87
CA THR A 78 -13.28 4.64 9.73
C THR A 78 -13.00 5.16 8.32
N LEU A 79 -13.55 4.52 7.28
CA LEU A 79 -13.42 5.01 5.90
C LEU A 79 -14.05 6.39 5.71
N GLU A 80 -15.21 6.67 6.32
CA GLU A 80 -15.86 7.99 6.28
C GLU A 80 -14.95 9.09 6.86
N LEU A 81 -14.28 8.80 7.99
CA LEU A 81 -13.32 9.73 8.59
C LEU A 81 -12.13 9.99 7.66
N VAL A 82 -11.57 8.94 7.07
CA VAL A 82 -10.46 9.06 6.12
C VAL A 82 -10.88 9.84 4.87
N ALA A 83 -12.05 9.54 4.30
CA ALA A 83 -12.57 10.24 3.13
C ALA A 83 -12.83 11.72 3.40
N LYS A 84 -13.41 12.04 4.57
CA LYS A 84 -13.61 13.44 5.01
C LYS A 84 -12.30 14.20 5.06
N LYS A 85 -11.28 13.62 5.69
CA LYS A 85 -9.94 14.24 5.79
C LYS A 85 -9.24 14.33 4.43
N ALA A 86 -9.37 13.33 3.57
CA ALA A 86 -8.83 13.35 2.23
C ALA A 86 -9.41 14.52 1.39
N ARG A 87 -10.73 14.74 1.46
CA ARG A 87 -11.35 15.90 0.79
C ARG A 87 -10.82 17.24 1.33
N GLN A 88 -10.58 17.35 2.63
CA GLN A 88 -9.98 18.55 3.24
C GLN A 88 -8.53 18.77 2.79
N LEU A 89 -7.80 17.71 2.45
CA LEU A 89 -6.42 17.75 1.98
C LEU A 89 -6.28 18.03 0.48
N GLY A 90 -7.38 18.13 -0.26
CA GLY A 90 -7.35 18.54 -1.67
C GLY A 90 -7.87 17.49 -2.66
N SER A 91 -8.31 16.31 -2.22
CA SER A 91 -9.01 15.39 -3.12
C SER A 91 -10.31 16.02 -3.61
N PRO A 92 -10.52 16.15 -4.94
CA PRO A 92 -11.76 16.72 -5.46
C PRO A 92 -12.96 15.82 -5.16
N GLU A 93 -12.75 14.51 -5.08
CA GLU A 93 -13.78 13.54 -4.70
C GLU A 93 -13.15 12.31 -4.04
N ALA A 94 -13.72 11.87 -2.93
CA ALA A 94 -13.33 10.64 -2.24
C ALA A 94 -14.60 9.86 -1.88
N ILE A 95 -14.80 8.74 -2.54
CA ILE A 95 -15.88 7.79 -2.24
C ILE A 95 -15.37 6.64 -1.39
N ILE A 96 -16.27 6.04 -0.63
CA ILE A 96 -15.96 4.84 0.15
C ILE A 96 -16.75 3.65 -0.37
N VAL A 97 -16.13 2.48 -0.40
CA VAL A 97 -16.78 1.22 -0.71
C VAL A 97 -16.41 0.22 0.40
N GLN A 98 -17.40 -0.16 1.19
CA GLN A 98 -17.20 -1.20 2.19
C GLN A 98 -16.86 -2.51 1.47
N THR A 99 -15.67 -3.05 1.72
CA THR A 99 -15.11 -4.17 0.96
C THR A 99 -14.41 -5.15 1.89
N ASP A 100 -14.80 -6.42 1.80
CA ASP A 100 -13.98 -7.53 2.29
C ASP A 100 -13.22 -8.13 1.11
N VAL A 101 -11.90 -8.01 1.12
CA VAL A 101 -11.06 -8.48 0.01
C VAL A 101 -10.99 -10.01 -0.09
N THR A 102 -11.48 -10.74 0.91
CA THR A 102 -11.59 -12.21 0.86
C THR A 102 -12.80 -12.68 0.05
N ASP A 103 -13.73 -11.78 -0.24
CA ASP A 103 -14.94 -12.04 -1.03
C ASP A 103 -14.79 -11.47 -2.44
N GLU A 104 -14.79 -12.36 -3.45
CA GLU A 104 -14.66 -11.99 -4.86
C GLU A 104 -15.76 -11.03 -5.31
N ILE A 105 -17.02 -11.26 -4.86
CA ILE A 105 -18.16 -10.41 -5.21
C ILE A 105 -17.98 -9.00 -4.65
N SER A 106 -17.48 -8.88 -3.41
CA SER A 106 -17.17 -7.61 -2.78
C SER A 106 -16.08 -6.86 -3.53
N CYS A 107 -15.01 -7.57 -3.97
CA CYS A 107 -13.94 -7.00 -4.78
C CYS A 107 -14.44 -6.51 -6.15
N ARG A 108 -15.28 -7.29 -6.82
CA ARG A 108 -15.93 -6.87 -8.08
C ARG A 108 -16.77 -5.63 -7.88
N LYS A 109 -17.61 -5.60 -6.84
CA LYS A 109 -18.43 -4.43 -6.49
C LYS A 109 -17.59 -3.19 -6.25
N LEU A 110 -16.44 -3.31 -5.60
CA LEU A 110 -15.50 -2.19 -5.42
C LEU A 110 -15.12 -1.55 -6.77
N ILE A 111 -14.79 -2.37 -7.75
CA ILE A 111 -14.39 -1.89 -9.07
C ILE A 111 -15.59 -1.31 -9.83
N ASP A 112 -16.74 -1.98 -9.77
CA ASP A 112 -17.96 -1.52 -10.42
C ASP A 112 -18.40 -0.12 -9.89
N GLU A 113 -18.34 0.11 -8.56
CA GLU A 113 -18.64 1.42 -7.95
C GLU A 113 -17.60 2.49 -8.35
N ALA A 114 -16.32 2.15 -8.43
CA ALA A 114 -15.30 3.07 -8.91
C ALA A 114 -15.54 3.49 -10.37
N VAL A 115 -15.87 2.53 -11.23
CA VAL A 115 -16.20 2.79 -12.66
C VAL A 115 -17.47 3.59 -12.79
N LYS A 116 -18.50 3.28 -12.03
CA LYS A 116 -19.77 4.03 -12.02
C LYS A 116 -19.56 5.49 -11.63
N ALA A 117 -18.71 5.77 -10.64
CA ALA A 117 -18.45 7.12 -10.17
C ALA A 117 -17.57 7.92 -11.13
N PHE A 118 -16.52 7.30 -11.69
CA PHE A 118 -15.45 8.04 -12.37
C PHE A 118 -15.22 7.65 -13.83
N GLN A 119 -15.82 6.57 -14.33
CA GLN A 119 -15.65 6.04 -15.71
C GLN A 119 -14.20 5.69 -16.07
N GLN A 120 -13.32 5.64 -15.07
CA GLN A 120 -11.87 5.48 -15.21
C GLN A 120 -11.26 4.85 -13.95
N ILE A 121 -10.14 4.13 -14.12
CA ILE A 121 -9.26 3.71 -13.03
C ILE A 121 -7.82 3.92 -13.53
N ASP A 122 -7.06 4.78 -12.86
CA ASP A 122 -5.65 5.03 -13.21
C ASP A 122 -4.69 4.23 -12.33
N ILE A 123 -5.05 4.04 -11.06
CA ILE A 123 -4.15 3.39 -10.10
C ILE A 123 -4.97 2.46 -9.21
N LEU A 124 -4.54 1.20 -9.10
CA LEU A 124 -5.00 0.27 -8.07
C LEU A 124 -3.87 -0.03 -7.11
N ILE A 125 -4.09 0.22 -5.82
CA ILE A 125 -3.15 -0.10 -4.74
C ILE A 125 -3.72 -1.24 -3.90
N ASN A 126 -3.21 -2.45 -4.12
CA ASN A 126 -3.46 -3.61 -3.29
C ASN A 126 -2.60 -3.48 -2.02
N ASN A 127 -3.19 -2.93 -0.96
CA ASN A 127 -2.53 -2.68 0.31
C ASN A 127 -3.19 -3.44 1.48
N ALA A 128 -4.42 -3.91 1.33
CA ALA A 128 -5.09 -4.71 2.34
C ALA A 128 -4.24 -5.94 2.70
N GLY A 129 -4.02 -6.17 3.98
CA GLY A 129 -3.21 -7.31 4.41
C GLY A 129 -3.27 -7.52 5.92
N ILE A 130 -3.00 -8.75 6.32
CA ILE A 130 -2.87 -9.18 7.72
C ILE A 130 -1.57 -9.94 7.92
N SER A 131 -1.11 -10.04 9.16
CA SER A 131 0.09 -10.76 9.55
C SER A 131 -0.24 -11.84 10.57
N MET A 132 0.76 -12.66 10.92
CA MET A 132 0.67 -13.65 12.00
C MET A 132 1.95 -13.65 12.85
N ARG A 133 1.88 -14.25 14.04
CA ARG A 133 3.03 -14.50 14.91
C ARG A 133 2.84 -15.81 15.67
N ALA A 134 3.30 -16.89 15.06
CA ALA A 134 3.33 -18.24 15.62
C ALA A 134 4.33 -19.11 14.86
N ILE A 135 4.92 -20.12 15.50
CA ILE A 135 5.70 -21.15 14.81
C ILE A 135 4.76 -22.12 14.10
N PHE A 136 5.26 -22.71 13.01
CA PHE A 136 4.42 -23.58 12.15
C PHE A 136 3.87 -24.81 12.90
N GLU A 137 4.63 -25.37 13.83
CA GLU A 137 4.22 -26.52 14.64
C GLU A 137 2.95 -26.26 15.48
N GLU A 138 2.73 -25.02 15.90
CA GLU A 138 1.62 -24.64 16.80
C GLU A 138 0.44 -23.98 16.07
N VAL A 139 0.62 -23.57 14.81
CA VAL A 139 -0.38 -22.74 14.12
C VAL A 139 -1.50 -23.59 13.50
N ASP A 140 -2.74 -23.16 13.71
CA ASP A 140 -3.89 -23.72 13.01
C ASP A 140 -3.82 -23.43 11.51
N LEU A 141 -4.08 -24.44 10.69
CA LEU A 141 -4.05 -24.28 9.22
C LEU A 141 -5.07 -23.25 8.70
N SER A 142 -6.15 -23.00 9.44
CA SER A 142 -7.13 -21.95 9.15
C SER A 142 -6.49 -20.54 9.15
N VAL A 143 -5.46 -20.29 9.98
CA VAL A 143 -4.71 -19.04 10.01
C VAL A 143 -3.93 -18.84 8.71
N LEU A 144 -3.28 -19.90 8.20
CA LEU A 144 -2.56 -19.84 6.94
C LEU A 144 -3.51 -19.59 5.76
N LYS A 145 -4.66 -20.27 5.75
CA LYS A 145 -5.70 -20.05 4.73
C LYS A 145 -6.18 -18.59 4.76
N LYS A 146 -6.49 -18.05 5.94
CA LYS A 146 -6.93 -16.67 6.10
C LYS A 146 -5.88 -15.65 5.61
N LEU A 147 -4.59 -15.93 5.82
CA LEU A 147 -3.51 -15.09 5.29
C LEU A 147 -3.45 -15.13 3.77
N MET A 148 -3.63 -16.31 3.16
CA MET A 148 -3.72 -16.45 1.71
C MET A 148 -4.96 -15.74 1.15
N ASP A 149 -6.10 -15.88 1.80
CA ASP A 149 -7.36 -15.28 1.34
C ASP A 149 -7.25 -13.75 1.34
N VAL A 150 -6.73 -13.15 2.41
CA VAL A 150 -6.61 -11.69 2.51
C VAL A 150 -5.48 -11.15 1.63
N ASN A 151 -4.25 -11.66 1.80
CA ASN A 151 -3.05 -11.05 1.22
C ASN A 151 -2.87 -11.38 -0.26
N PHE A 152 -3.22 -12.61 -0.66
CA PHE A 152 -3.02 -13.09 -2.03
C PHE A 152 -4.31 -13.01 -2.85
N TRP A 153 -5.38 -13.72 -2.43
CA TRP A 153 -6.63 -13.74 -3.19
C TRP A 153 -7.29 -12.37 -3.28
N GLY A 154 -7.22 -11.56 -2.21
CA GLY A 154 -7.68 -10.17 -2.24
C GLY A 154 -6.99 -9.34 -3.33
N THR A 155 -5.67 -9.49 -3.47
CA THR A 155 -4.90 -8.85 -4.55
C THR A 155 -5.33 -9.40 -5.93
N VAL A 156 -5.52 -10.71 -6.05
CA VAL A 156 -5.93 -11.36 -7.31
C VAL A 156 -7.32 -10.87 -7.75
N TYR A 157 -8.31 -10.88 -6.86
CA TYR A 157 -9.68 -10.47 -7.18
C TYR A 157 -9.76 -9.00 -7.59
N CYS A 158 -9.20 -8.09 -6.77
CA CYS A 158 -9.19 -6.67 -7.12
C CYS A 158 -8.47 -6.42 -8.45
N THR A 159 -7.33 -7.06 -8.68
CA THR A 159 -6.58 -6.92 -9.93
C THR A 159 -7.38 -7.46 -11.12
N LYS A 160 -8.02 -8.62 -11.00
CA LYS A 160 -8.80 -9.25 -12.08
C LYS A 160 -9.84 -8.31 -12.66
N TYR A 161 -10.59 -7.64 -11.81
CA TYR A 161 -11.68 -6.74 -12.23
C TYR A 161 -11.19 -5.35 -12.64
N ALA A 162 -10.10 -4.85 -12.05
CA ALA A 162 -9.54 -3.55 -12.39
C ALA A 162 -8.65 -3.58 -13.65
N LEU A 163 -8.08 -4.74 -14.00
CA LEU A 163 -7.06 -4.86 -15.07
C LEU A 163 -7.51 -4.26 -16.41
N PRO A 164 -8.73 -4.51 -16.94
CA PRO A 164 -9.15 -3.90 -18.21
C PRO A 164 -9.13 -2.37 -18.19
N TRP A 165 -9.47 -1.76 -17.05
CA TRP A 165 -9.49 -0.31 -16.87
C TRP A 165 -8.09 0.26 -16.73
N LEU A 166 -7.22 -0.42 -16.00
CA LEU A 166 -5.80 -0.06 -15.86
C LEU A 166 -5.06 -0.15 -17.20
N LEU A 167 -5.38 -1.15 -18.03
CA LEU A 167 -4.83 -1.25 -19.39
C LEU A 167 -5.29 -0.10 -20.27
N LYS A 168 -6.58 0.27 -20.19
CA LYS A 168 -7.14 1.38 -20.97
C LYS A 168 -6.51 2.73 -20.60
N SER A 169 -6.16 2.94 -19.32
CA SER A 169 -5.56 4.19 -18.84
C SER A 169 -4.02 4.20 -18.90
N GLU A 170 -3.39 3.11 -19.35
CA GLU A 170 -1.94 2.87 -19.23
C GLU A 170 -1.46 3.10 -17.79
N GLY A 171 -2.29 2.69 -16.83
CA GLY A 171 -2.24 3.03 -15.43
C GLY A 171 -1.18 2.28 -14.63
N SER A 172 -1.39 2.21 -13.32
CA SER A 172 -0.47 1.58 -12.38
C SER A 172 -1.17 0.55 -11.51
N LEU A 173 -0.64 -0.66 -11.48
CA LEU A 173 -0.97 -1.71 -10.52
C LEU A 173 0.11 -1.77 -9.45
N VAL A 174 -0.26 -1.53 -8.18
CA VAL A 174 0.67 -1.51 -7.07
C VAL A 174 0.31 -2.60 -6.06
N GLY A 175 1.29 -3.42 -5.68
CA GLY A 175 1.16 -4.36 -4.58
C GLY A 175 2.06 -3.98 -3.42
N VAL A 176 1.46 -3.79 -2.24
CA VAL A 176 2.19 -3.53 -0.99
C VAL A 176 2.44 -4.87 -0.32
N ILE A 177 3.56 -5.48 -0.66
CA ILE A 177 3.97 -6.76 -0.08
C ILE A 177 4.66 -6.57 1.28
N SER A 178 5.87 -7.03 1.42
CA SER A 178 6.76 -6.88 2.58
C SER A 178 8.15 -7.40 2.21
N VAL A 179 9.16 -7.12 3.01
CA VAL A 179 10.43 -7.86 2.99
C VAL A 179 10.18 -9.37 3.13
N ALA A 180 9.11 -9.77 3.86
CA ALA A 180 8.63 -11.14 3.95
C ALA A 180 8.19 -11.77 2.62
N GLY A 181 8.03 -11.00 1.54
CA GLY A 181 7.84 -11.49 0.17
C GLY A 181 9.16 -11.70 -0.60
N HIS A 182 10.30 -11.51 0.06
CA HIS A 182 11.62 -11.77 -0.48
C HIS A 182 12.41 -12.81 0.33
N ILE A 183 12.09 -12.94 1.61
CA ILE A 183 12.74 -13.86 2.55
C ILE A 183 11.71 -14.52 3.47
N GLY A 184 11.99 -15.74 3.93
CA GLY A 184 11.22 -16.38 5.00
C GLY A 184 11.52 -15.73 6.35
N LEU A 185 10.49 -15.31 7.08
CA LEU A 185 10.65 -14.78 8.42
C LEU A 185 10.19 -15.81 9.47
N PRO A 186 11.05 -16.18 10.44
CA PRO A 186 10.66 -17.10 11.52
C PRO A 186 9.42 -16.60 12.28
N GLY A 187 8.50 -17.50 12.60
CA GLY A 187 7.23 -17.17 13.26
C GLY A 187 6.23 -16.41 12.36
N ARG A 188 6.45 -16.38 11.04
CA ARG A 188 5.65 -15.67 10.05
C ARG A 188 5.36 -16.53 8.81
N THR A 189 5.27 -17.85 8.96
CA THR A 189 5.23 -18.82 7.86
C THR A 189 4.14 -18.51 6.83
N GLY A 190 2.89 -18.41 7.26
CA GLY A 190 1.76 -18.10 6.36
C GLY A 190 1.84 -16.67 5.80
N TYR A 191 2.37 -15.71 6.58
CA TYR A 191 2.56 -14.33 6.11
C TYR A 191 3.60 -14.28 5.00
N SER A 192 4.78 -14.88 5.21
CA SER A 192 5.81 -14.95 4.18
C SER A 192 5.29 -15.66 2.94
N ALA A 193 4.65 -16.82 3.09
CA ALA A 193 4.10 -17.58 1.95
C ALA A 193 3.11 -16.73 1.14
N SER A 194 2.17 -16.02 1.79
CA SER A 194 1.19 -15.17 1.10
C SER A 194 1.85 -13.98 0.37
N LYS A 195 2.90 -13.36 0.95
CA LYS A 195 3.61 -12.24 0.32
C LYS A 195 4.55 -12.67 -0.81
N PHE A 196 5.09 -13.88 -0.77
CA PHE A 196 5.78 -14.48 -1.92
C PHE A 196 4.81 -14.78 -3.07
N ALA A 197 3.63 -15.35 -2.76
CA ALA A 197 2.60 -15.61 -3.75
C ALA A 197 2.13 -14.31 -4.43
N GLU A 198 1.84 -13.27 -3.66
CA GLU A 198 1.46 -11.94 -4.15
C GLU A 198 2.53 -11.36 -5.08
N ARG A 199 3.80 -11.45 -4.68
CA ARG A 199 4.92 -11.00 -5.51
C ARG A 199 5.00 -11.76 -6.83
N GLY A 200 4.96 -13.10 -6.79
CA GLY A 200 5.02 -13.93 -8.00
C GLY A 200 3.91 -13.58 -8.97
N PHE A 201 2.69 -13.40 -8.48
CA PHE A 201 1.54 -12.97 -9.27
C PHE A 201 1.79 -11.61 -9.95
N LEU A 202 2.19 -10.57 -9.20
CA LEU A 202 2.44 -9.23 -9.74
C LEU A 202 3.60 -9.20 -10.74
N ASP A 203 4.67 -9.95 -10.47
CA ASP A 203 5.81 -10.06 -11.39
C ASP A 203 5.39 -10.70 -12.72
N THR A 204 4.47 -11.68 -12.68
CA THR A 204 3.91 -12.35 -13.89
C THR A 204 3.00 -11.40 -14.66
N ILE A 205 2.04 -10.71 -13.99
CA ILE A 205 1.18 -9.71 -14.65
C ILE A 205 2.00 -8.65 -15.37
N ARG A 206 3.11 -8.20 -14.79
CA ARG A 206 4.00 -7.23 -15.44
C ARG A 206 4.52 -7.73 -16.79
N VAL A 207 4.88 -8.99 -16.88
CA VAL A 207 5.41 -9.60 -18.11
C VAL A 207 4.29 -9.81 -19.13
N GLU A 208 3.14 -10.30 -18.69
CA GLU A 208 1.97 -10.52 -19.56
C GLU A 208 1.46 -9.23 -20.18
N THR A 209 1.56 -8.11 -19.48
CA THR A 209 1.06 -6.79 -19.92
C THR A 209 2.14 -5.86 -20.48
N LEU A 210 3.33 -6.39 -20.76
CA LEU A 210 4.50 -5.60 -21.19
C LEU A 210 4.24 -4.72 -22.42
N LYS A 211 3.44 -5.22 -23.38
CA LYS A 211 3.10 -4.50 -24.61
C LYS A 211 1.94 -3.51 -24.45
N GLN A 212 1.23 -3.55 -23.33
CA GLN A 212 0.07 -2.69 -23.05
C GLN A 212 0.40 -1.51 -22.12
N ASN A 213 1.70 -1.26 -21.90
CA ASN A 213 2.22 -0.15 -21.10
C ASN A 213 1.67 -0.06 -19.66
N LEU A 214 1.16 -1.17 -19.10
CA LEU A 214 0.77 -1.21 -17.68
C LEU A 214 2.01 -1.08 -16.80
N HIS A 215 1.98 -0.14 -15.86
CA HIS A 215 3.00 -0.05 -14.83
C HIS A 215 2.64 -0.98 -13.65
N VAL A 216 3.53 -1.90 -13.30
CA VAL A 216 3.34 -2.78 -12.13
C VAL A 216 4.48 -2.54 -11.14
N LEU A 217 4.12 -1.99 -9.97
CA LEU A 217 5.05 -1.69 -8.88
C LEU A 217 4.86 -2.67 -7.72
N VAL A 218 5.91 -3.35 -7.34
CA VAL A 218 5.96 -4.18 -6.12
C VAL A 218 6.71 -3.42 -5.03
N VAL A 219 6.03 -3.12 -3.93
CA VAL A 219 6.62 -2.39 -2.80
C VAL A 219 6.81 -3.33 -1.62
N ALA A 220 8.03 -3.41 -1.12
CA ALA A 220 8.39 -4.20 0.06
C ALA A 220 8.80 -3.27 1.21
N PRO A 221 7.86 -2.81 2.05
CA PRO A 221 8.19 -2.14 3.29
C PRO A 221 8.93 -3.10 4.23
N GLY A 222 9.88 -2.55 5.00
CA GLY A 222 10.39 -3.21 6.20
C GLY A 222 9.42 -2.99 7.37
N PHE A 223 9.95 -2.98 8.59
CA PHE A 223 9.14 -2.65 9.75
C PHE A 223 8.63 -1.21 9.66
N THR A 224 7.31 -1.06 9.65
CA THR A 224 6.60 0.22 9.52
C THR A 224 5.69 0.41 10.72
N ALA A 225 5.60 1.63 11.25
CA ALA A 225 4.65 1.99 12.27
C ALA A 225 3.22 1.90 11.68
N SER A 226 2.54 0.79 11.94
CA SER A 226 1.20 0.50 11.45
C SER A 226 0.51 -0.54 12.33
N ASN A 227 -0.82 -0.59 12.27
CA ASN A 227 -1.63 -1.49 13.09
C ASN A 227 -1.47 -2.99 12.74
N ILE A 228 -0.76 -3.33 11.66
CA ILE A 228 -0.61 -4.72 11.20
C ILE A 228 0.02 -5.66 12.25
N ARG A 229 0.84 -5.12 13.16
CA ARG A 229 1.43 -5.90 14.25
C ARG A 229 0.44 -6.15 15.38
N PHE A 230 -0.35 -5.14 15.76
CA PHE A 230 -1.41 -5.29 16.75
C PHE A 230 -2.49 -6.26 16.27
N SER A 231 -2.81 -6.22 14.98
CA SER A 231 -3.80 -7.10 14.34
C SER A 231 -3.24 -8.43 13.85
N ALA A 232 -1.96 -8.74 14.13
CA ALA A 232 -1.36 -10.02 13.77
C ALA A 232 -2.09 -11.18 14.47
N LEU A 233 -2.27 -12.28 13.75
CA LEU A 233 -2.94 -13.46 14.25
C LEU A 233 -1.98 -14.33 15.09
N THR A 234 -2.46 -14.82 16.22
CA THR A 234 -1.81 -15.85 17.03
C THR A 234 -1.98 -17.24 16.41
N ALA A 235 -1.43 -18.27 17.03
CA ALA A 235 -1.51 -19.65 16.56
C ALA A 235 -2.96 -20.13 16.36
N ASP A 236 -3.87 -19.73 17.25
CA ASP A 236 -5.30 -20.06 17.24
C ASP A 236 -6.18 -19.07 16.42
N GLY A 237 -5.56 -18.15 15.68
CA GLY A 237 -6.25 -17.18 14.83
C GLY A 237 -6.87 -15.98 15.55
N LYS A 238 -6.65 -15.80 16.85
CA LYS A 238 -7.04 -14.59 17.57
C LYS A 238 -6.12 -13.42 17.23
N VAL A 239 -6.58 -12.21 17.46
CA VAL A 239 -5.76 -11.00 17.31
C VAL A 239 -4.79 -10.88 18.48
N GLN A 240 -3.50 -10.64 18.18
CA GLN A 240 -2.45 -10.53 19.20
C GLN A 240 -2.67 -9.37 20.18
N GLY A 241 -3.17 -8.21 19.71
CA GLY A 241 -3.51 -7.05 20.55
C GLY A 241 -2.33 -6.26 21.11
N VAL A 242 -1.09 -6.71 20.91
CA VAL A 242 0.13 -6.06 21.41
C VAL A 242 1.19 -5.99 20.30
N THR A 243 2.12 -5.04 20.42
CA THR A 243 3.31 -5.01 19.57
C THR A 243 4.52 -5.54 20.35
N PRO A 244 5.28 -6.51 19.83
CA PRO A 244 6.46 -7.02 20.48
C PRO A 244 7.70 -6.14 20.30
N ARG A 245 7.58 -5.00 19.60
CA ARG A 245 8.71 -4.13 19.29
C ARG A 245 8.50 -2.71 19.78
N ASP A 246 9.61 -2.08 20.19
CA ASP A 246 9.67 -0.63 20.32
C ASP A 246 9.49 0.02 18.93
N GLU A 247 8.59 0.99 18.84
CA GLU A 247 8.30 1.71 17.59
C GLU A 247 9.27 2.86 17.30
N LYS A 248 10.22 3.10 18.21
CA LYS A 248 11.28 4.10 18.01
C LYS A 248 12.20 3.70 16.86
N GLY A 249 12.33 4.57 15.88
CA GLY A 249 13.23 4.35 14.73
C GLY A 249 12.66 3.52 13.57
N ILE A 250 11.37 3.08 13.65
CA ILE A 250 10.72 2.46 12.50
C ILE A 250 10.18 3.52 11.53
N MET A 251 10.13 3.17 10.22
CA MET A 251 9.61 4.07 9.19
C MET A 251 8.13 4.35 9.42
N SER A 252 7.71 5.62 9.35
CA SER A 252 6.30 5.99 9.48
C SER A 252 5.50 5.61 8.22
N ALA A 253 4.17 5.44 8.38
CA ALA A 253 3.25 5.15 7.29
C ALA A 253 3.27 6.27 6.22
N GLU A 254 3.38 7.52 6.64
CA GLU A 254 3.47 8.70 5.75
C GLU A 254 4.74 8.66 4.90
N THR A 255 5.88 8.28 5.51
CA THR A 255 7.14 8.12 4.77
C THR A 255 7.04 7.01 3.73
N VAL A 256 6.37 5.90 4.07
CA VAL A 256 6.09 4.80 3.13
C VAL A 256 5.19 5.30 2.00
N ALA A 257 4.10 6.01 2.30
CA ALA A 257 3.17 6.56 1.32
C ALA A 257 3.88 7.48 0.31
N LYS A 258 4.66 8.44 0.79
CA LYS A 258 5.47 9.34 -0.07
C LYS A 258 6.43 8.58 -0.99
N LYS A 259 7.07 7.54 -0.48
CA LYS A 259 7.96 6.70 -1.31
C LYS A 259 7.19 5.92 -2.36
N ILE A 260 6.00 5.40 -2.04
CA ILE A 260 5.13 4.69 -2.99
C ILE A 260 4.68 5.64 -4.10
N VAL A 261 4.17 6.82 -3.78
CA VAL A 261 3.76 7.84 -4.76
C VAL A 261 4.92 8.18 -5.69
N LYS A 262 6.12 8.43 -5.15
CA LYS A 262 7.32 8.67 -5.95
C LYS A 262 7.73 7.47 -6.81
N GLY A 263 7.49 6.25 -6.33
CA GLY A 263 7.71 5.02 -7.09
C GLY A 263 6.76 4.87 -8.28
N ILE A 264 5.50 5.26 -8.11
CA ILE A 264 4.49 5.28 -9.18
C ILE A 264 4.86 6.35 -10.22
N GLU A 265 5.18 7.57 -9.79
CA GLU A 265 5.63 8.67 -10.65
C GLU A 265 6.79 8.24 -11.56
N ARG A 266 7.78 7.58 -10.98
CA ARG A 266 8.97 7.12 -11.70
C ARG A 266 8.79 5.81 -12.45
N ARG A 267 7.60 5.24 -12.44
CA ARG A 267 7.29 3.92 -12.98
C ARG A 267 8.29 2.84 -12.51
N SER A 268 8.65 2.87 -11.24
CA SER A 268 9.61 1.94 -10.65
C SER A 268 9.05 0.52 -10.65
N ARG A 269 9.88 -0.48 -11.00
CA ARG A 269 9.47 -1.89 -11.05
C ARG A 269 9.28 -2.49 -9.64
N SER A 270 10.20 -2.19 -8.74
CA SER A 270 10.23 -2.77 -7.39
C SER A 270 10.96 -1.85 -6.44
N MET A 271 10.48 -1.79 -5.20
CA MET A 271 11.07 -0.95 -4.15
C MET A 271 11.15 -1.72 -2.83
N VAL A 272 12.36 -1.86 -2.30
CA VAL A 272 12.60 -2.28 -0.91
C VAL A 272 12.93 -1.02 -0.12
N LEU A 273 12.06 -0.65 0.84
CA LEU A 273 12.05 0.70 1.39
C LEU A 273 13.05 0.94 2.53
N THR A 274 13.46 -0.10 3.26
CA THR A 274 14.47 -0.01 4.33
C THR A 274 15.83 -0.49 3.84
N PHE A 275 16.92 0.00 4.45
CA PHE A 275 18.25 -0.39 4.02
C PHE A 275 18.69 -1.70 4.69
N ILE A 276 18.87 -1.71 6.01
CA ILE A 276 19.41 -2.89 6.73
C ILE A 276 18.38 -4.04 6.71
N GLU A 277 17.18 -3.79 7.23
CA GLU A 277 16.11 -4.80 7.35
C GLU A 277 15.47 -5.18 6.01
N GLY A 278 15.80 -4.46 4.95
CA GLY A 278 15.25 -4.66 3.61
C GLY A 278 16.34 -5.00 2.59
N LYS A 279 16.95 -3.98 1.97
CA LYS A 279 17.88 -4.17 0.84
C LYS A 279 19.04 -5.10 1.16
N PHE A 280 19.70 -4.89 2.32
CA PHE A 280 20.82 -5.71 2.75
C PHE A 280 20.39 -7.15 3.06
N THR A 281 19.25 -7.33 3.72
CA THR A 281 18.69 -8.65 4.03
C THR A 281 18.31 -9.40 2.75
N VAL A 282 17.67 -8.73 1.77
CA VAL A 282 17.37 -9.31 0.46
C VAL A 282 18.65 -9.62 -0.34
N PHE A 283 19.69 -8.83 -0.21
CA PHE A 283 21.00 -9.11 -0.80
C PHE A 283 21.62 -10.36 -0.16
N LEU A 284 21.65 -10.44 1.18
CA LEU A 284 22.17 -11.61 1.90
C LEU A 284 21.42 -12.90 1.53
N SER A 285 20.10 -12.84 1.33
CA SER A 285 19.33 -14.03 0.97
C SER A 285 19.75 -14.67 -0.34
N LYS A 286 20.34 -13.90 -1.24
CA LYS A 286 20.83 -14.37 -2.54
C LYS A 286 22.25 -14.94 -2.49
N TRP A 287 23.11 -14.35 -1.67
CA TRP A 287 24.53 -14.65 -1.69
C TRP A 287 24.99 -15.47 -0.49
N TRP A 288 24.37 -15.28 0.69
CA TRP A 288 24.74 -15.97 1.93
C TRP A 288 23.47 -16.39 2.71
N PRO A 289 22.63 -17.29 2.15
CA PRO A 289 21.35 -17.67 2.77
C PRO A 289 21.51 -18.27 4.16
N SER A 290 22.50 -19.15 4.37
CA SER A 290 22.72 -19.79 5.68
C SER A 290 23.15 -18.79 6.77
N LEU A 291 23.86 -17.70 6.40
CA LEU A 291 24.17 -16.61 7.34
C LEU A 291 22.89 -15.84 7.68
N LEU A 292 22.06 -15.53 6.69
CA LEU A 292 20.80 -14.85 6.90
C LEU A 292 19.86 -15.66 7.82
N ASP A 293 19.77 -16.98 7.63
CA ASP A 293 18.94 -17.86 8.48
C ASP A 293 19.31 -17.73 9.95
N ARG A 294 20.61 -17.80 10.26
CA ARG A 294 21.13 -17.64 11.63
C ARG A 294 20.86 -16.25 12.21
N LEU A 295 21.07 -15.20 11.41
CA LEU A 295 20.81 -13.81 11.82
C LEU A 295 19.33 -13.57 12.05
N SER A 296 18.47 -14.04 11.15
CA SER A 296 17.02 -13.91 11.24
C SER A 296 16.48 -14.65 12.47
N PHE A 297 16.92 -15.88 12.70
CA PHE A 297 16.57 -16.63 13.90
C PHE A 297 17.00 -15.88 15.17
N SER A 298 18.26 -15.49 15.26
CA SER A 298 18.81 -14.79 16.43
C SER A 298 18.08 -13.46 16.71
N HIS A 299 17.74 -12.72 15.64
CA HIS A 299 17.03 -11.45 15.74
C HIS A 299 15.60 -11.65 16.25
N MET A 300 14.85 -12.58 15.64
CA MET A 300 13.47 -12.84 16.00
C MET A 300 13.34 -13.52 17.38
N ALA A 301 14.30 -14.34 17.79
CA ALA A 301 14.33 -14.97 19.12
C ALA A 301 14.51 -13.95 20.26
N LYS A 302 15.09 -12.77 19.98
CA LYS A 302 15.27 -11.69 20.97
C LYS A 302 14.00 -10.84 21.17
N GLU A 303 12.99 -10.98 20.32
CA GLU A 303 11.72 -10.26 20.53
C GLU A 303 11.09 -10.64 21.88
N PRO A 304 10.43 -9.71 22.58
CA PRO A 304 9.61 -10.03 23.74
C PRO A 304 8.59 -11.12 23.35
N ASP A 305 8.40 -12.11 24.22
CA ASP A 305 7.47 -13.25 24.02
C ASP A 305 7.62 -13.93 22.65
N SER A 306 8.86 -14.04 22.17
CA SER A 306 9.15 -14.70 20.89
C SER A 306 8.65 -16.15 20.90
N PRO A 307 7.90 -16.56 19.87
CA PRO A 307 7.50 -17.97 19.73
C PRO A 307 8.69 -18.90 19.45
N LEU A 308 9.88 -18.35 19.14
CA LEU A 308 11.11 -19.11 18.93
C LEU A 308 11.87 -19.44 20.23
N LYS A 309 11.48 -18.88 21.36
CA LYS A 309 12.05 -19.28 22.65
C LYS A 309 11.54 -20.70 22.95
N MET A 310 12.48 -21.65 22.91
CA MET A 310 12.15 -23.04 23.26
C MET A 310 11.47 -23.05 24.64
N LYS A 311 10.27 -23.64 24.72
CA LYS A 311 9.69 -24.03 25.99
C LYS A 311 10.68 -25.04 26.60
N LYS A 312 11.29 -24.67 27.71
CA LYS A 312 12.10 -25.61 28.50
C LYS A 312 11.19 -26.70 29.12
#